data_51b38fbf84ff33c1482d1a22ab9d9302
#
_entry.id   51b38fbf84ff33c1482d1a22ab9d9302
#
_cell.length_a   1.000
_cell.length_b   1.000
_cell.length_c   1.000
_cell.angle_alpha   90.00
_cell.angle_beta   90.00
_cell.angle_gamma   90.00
#
_symmetry.space_group_name_H-M   'P 1'
#
loop_
_entity.id
_entity.type
_entity.pdbx_description
1 polymer ?
#
loop_
_entity_poly.entity_id
_entity_poly.type
_entity_poly.pdbx_seq_one_letter_code
_entity_poly.pdbx_strand_id
1 'polypeptide(L)'
;YLVKREMLADTLRQIGLTPFLPDGSYYMLAAFEKDRWPGAVAATESILQQVGVATVPGTAFYRRPEDGDDQLRFCFAKKMSDLEEACARLRRVSRERAARTLSTVA
;
A
#
# COMPACT_ATOMS: atom_id res chain seq x y z
N TYR A 1 -11.35 12.35 -10.80
CA TYR A 1 -10.63 11.11 -10.47
C TYR A 1 -9.19 11.10 -10.95
N LEU A 2 -8.88 11.82 -12.05
CA LEU A 2 -7.51 11.86 -12.54
C LEU A 2 -6.55 12.46 -11.50
N VAL A 3 -6.94 13.57 -10.90
CA VAL A 3 -6.11 14.23 -9.88
C VAL A 3 -5.94 13.32 -8.66
N LYS A 4 -7.01 12.67 -8.23
CA LYS A 4 -6.95 11.75 -7.09
C LYS A 4 -6.05 10.55 -7.37
N ARG A 5 -6.15 10.00 -8.57
CA ARG A 5 -5.32 8.88 -8.99
C ARG A 5 -3.83 9.25 -8.97
N GLU A 6 -3.51 10.40 -9.54
CA GLU A 6 -2.12 10.86 -9.58
C GLU A 6 -1.58 11.14 -8.18
N MET A 7 -2.39 11.74 -7.31
CA MET A 7 -1.99 12.02 -5.93
C MET A 7 -1.66 10.73 -5.18
N LEU A 8 -2.53 9.73 -5.29
CA LEU A 8 -2.29 8.45 -4.62
C LEU A 8 -1.06 7.75 -5.21
N ALA A 9 -0.95 7.72 -6.53
CA ALA A 9 0.19 7.07 -7.18
C ALA A 9 1.52 7.69 -6.75
N ASP A 10 1.58 9.03 -6.70
CA ASP A 10 2.79 9.72 -6.29
C ASP A 10 3.13 9.41 -4.82
N THR A 11 2.12 9.39 -3.96
CA THR A 11 2.31 9.05 -2.55
C THR A 11 2.87 7.63 -2.40
N LEU A 12 2.31 6.67 -3.13
CA LEU A 12 2.76 5.29 -3.07
C LEU A 12 4.21 5.14 -3.55
N ARG A 13 4.57 5.86 -4.61
CA ARG A 13 5.96 5.87 -5.08
C ARG A 13 6.90 6.44 -4.04
N GLN A 14 6.48 7.50 -3.35
CA GLN A 14 7.29 8.14 -2.30
C GLN A 14 7.61 7.19 -1.15
N ILE A 15 6.70 6.28 -0.84
CA ILE A 15 6.91 5.32 0.25
C ILE A 15 7.47 3.99 -0.22
N GLY A 16 7.88 3.90 -1.49
CA GLY A 16 8.59 2.74 -2.01
C GLY A 16 7.72 1.64 -2.58
N LEU A 17 6.44 1.90 -2.82
CA LEU A 17 5.58 0.95 -3.51
C LEU A 17 5.55 1.28 -5.00
N THR A 18 5.19 0.29 -5.82
CA THR A 18 5.06 0.46 -7.27
C THR A 18 3.60 0.40 -7.65
N PRO A 19 2.95 1.53 -7.92
CA PRO A 19 1.53 1.52 -8.28
C PRO A 19 1.32 1.09 -9.72
N PHE A 20 0.20 0.38 -9.96
CA PHE A 20 -0.27 0.05 -11.29
C PHE A 20 -1.47 0.95 -11.58
N LEU A 21 -1.32 1.86 -12.54
CA LEU A 21 -2.37 2.85 -12.82
C LEU A 21 -3.57 2.17 -13.47
N PRO A 22 -4.77 2.31 -12.87
CA PRO A 22 -5.95 1.64 -13.40
C PRO A 22 -6.57 2.39 -14.57
N ASP A 23 -7.28 1.65 -15.41
CA ASP A 23 -8.09 2.22 -16.49
C ASP A 23 -9.54 2.21 -16.05
N GLY A 24 -10.04 3.35 -15.55
CA GLY A 24 -11.45 3.50 -15.20
C GLY A 24 -11.91 2.79 -13.94
N SER A 25 -10.99 2.36 -13.09
CA SER A 25 -11.30 1.74 -11.82
C SER A 25 -11.17 2.76 -10.68
N TYR A 26 -11.83 2.49 -9.56
CA TYR A 26 -11.73 3.30 -8.35
C TYR A 26 -10.64 2.77 -7.40
N TYR A 27 -9.95 1.74 -7.79
CA TYR A 27 -8.95 1.08 -6.97
C TYR A 27 -7.60 1.11 -7.67
N MET A 28 -6.55 1.11 -6.88
CA MET A 28 -5.19 1.08 -7.40
C MET A 28 -4.45 -0.05 -6.72
N LEU A 29 -3.86 -0.93 -7.51
CA LEU A 29 -2.97 -1.96 -7.01
C LEU A 29 -1.57 -1.40 -6.90
N ALA A 30 -0.84 -1.81 -5.88
CA ALA A 30 0.55 -1.43 -5.73
C ALA A 30 1.36 -2.60 -5.24
N ALA A 31 2.51 -2.81 -5.84
CA ALA A 31 3.43 -3.89 -5.47
C ALA A 31 4.44 -3.37 -4.45
N PHE A 32 4.92 -4.28 -3.59
CA PHE A 32 5.97 -3.98 -2.64
C PHE A 32 7.04 -5.08 -2.67
N GLU A 33 8.20 -4.77 -2.14
CA GLU A 33 9.28 -5.75 -2.04
C GLU A 33 9.04 -6.69 -0.87
N LYS A 34 9.21 -7.99 -1.10
CA LYS A 34 8.97 -9.02 -0.08
C LYS A 34 9.95 -8.96 1.08
N ASP A 35 11.08 -8.30 0.92
CA ASP A 35 12.02 -8.10 2.03
C ASP A 35 11.53 -7.01 2.99
N ARG A 36 10.58 -6.19 2.56
CA ARG A 36 9.97 -5.17 3.41
C ARG A 36 8.85 -5.75 4.27
N TRP A 37 8.00 -6.57 3.66
CA TRP A 37 6.94 -7.33 4.34
C TRP A 37 6.93 -8.73 3.74
N PRO A 38 6.78 -9.77 4.57
CA PRO A 38 6.83 -11.14 4.06
C PRO A 38 5.67 -11.52 3.17
N GLY A 39 4.56 -10.78 3.23
CA GLY A 39 3.39 -11.03 2.41
C GLY A 39 2.37 -9.92 2.52
N ALA A 40 1.30 -10.03 1.72
CA ALA A 40 0.29 -8.97 1.62
C ALA A 40 -0.50 -8.77 2.91
N VAL A 41 -0.82 -9.84 3.64
CA VAL A 41 -1.54 -9.72 4.90
C VAL A 41 -0.69 -8.99 5.93
N ALA A 42 0.59 -9.33 6.03
CA ALA A 42 1.51 -8.64 6.96
C ALA A 42 1.66 -7.17 6.58
N ALA A 43 1.73 -6.86 5.30
CA ALA A 43 1.81 -5.47 4.82
C ALA A 43 0.54 -4.69 5.19
N THR A 44 -0.63 -5.30 4.98
CA THR A 44 -1.91 -4.69 5.32
C THR A 44 -1.98 -4.36 6.81
N GLU A 45 -1.62 -5.31 7.66
CA GLU A 45 -1.65 -5.11 9.11
C GLU A 45 -0.64 -4.07 9.55
N SER A 46 0.56 -4.07 8.98
CA SER A 46 1.60 -3.13 9.32
C SER A 46 1.19 -1.70 8.99
N ILE A 47 0.66 -1.46 7.81
CA ILE A 47 0.23 -0.12 7.40
C ILE A 47 -0.93 0.35 8.30
N LEU A 48 -1.88 -0.54 8.58
CA LEU A 48 -3.00 -0.18 9.45
C LEU A 48 -2.52 0.20 10.85
N GLN A 49 -1.59 -0.56 11.41
CA GLN A 49 -1.07 -0.28 12.75
C GLN A 49 -0.21 0.96 12.79
N GLN A 50 0.63 1.18 11.77
CA GLN A 50 1.53 2.33 11.74
C GLN A 50 0.81 3.65 11.53
N VAL A 51 -0.13 3.69 10.60
CA VAL A 51 -0.70 4.97 10.15
C VAL A 51 -2.22 5.00 10.06
N GLY A 52 -2.90 3.90 10.37
CA GLY A 52 -4.35 3.85 10.39
C GLY A 52 -5.01 3.88 9.02
N VAL A 53 -4.31 3.46 7.99
CA VAL A 53 -4.87 3.37 6.64
C VAL A 53 -5.19 1.92 6.33
N ALA A 54 -6.45 1.64 5.98
CA ALA A 54 -6.90 0.30 5.63
C ALA A 54 -6.68 0.04 4.15
N THR A 55 -6.11 -1.12 3.84
CA THR A 55 -5.91 -1.59 2.47
C THR A 55 -6.46 -2.99 2.34
N VAL A 56 -6.49 -3.54 1.14
CA VAL A 56 -6.91 -4.92 0.91
C VAL A 56 -5.71 -5.71 0.40
N PRO A 57 -5.33 -6.81 1.08
CA PRO A 57 -4.20 -7.61 0.62
C PRO A 57 -4.50 -8.26 -0.73
N GLY A 58 -3.48 -8.33 -1.60
CA GLY A 58 -3.63 -8.90 -2.92
C GLY A 58 -4.10 -10.33 -2.92
N THR A 59 -3.79 -11.09 -1.87
CA THR A 59 -4.23 -12.47 -1.73
C THR A 59 -5.75 -12.61 -1.71
N ALA A 60 -6.48 -11.53 -1.40
CA ALA A 60 -7.93 -11.57 -1.27
C ALA A 60 -8.66 -11.55 -2.61
N PHE A 61 -8.02 -11.12 -3.70
CA PHE A 61 -8.72 -10.96 -4.97
C PHE A 61 -8.04 -11.63 -6.18
N TYR A 62 -6.97 -12.37 -5.97
CA TYR A 62 -6.41 -13.21 -7.01
C TYR A 62 -6.97 -14.62 -6.90
N ARG A 63 -7.17 -15.28 -8.06
CA ARG A 63 -7.65 -16.65 -8.09
C ARG A 63 -6.72 -17.58 -7.31
N ARG A 64 -5.42 -17.37 -7.51
CA ARG A 64 -4.40 -18.03 -6.71
C ARG A 64 -3.86 -16.98 -5.74
N PRO A 65 -4.08 -17.14 -4.44
CA PRO A 65 -3.68 -16.12 -3.46
C PRO A 65 -2.21 -15.71 -3.57
N GLU A 66 -1.31 -16.64 -3.86
CA GLU A 66 0.11 -16.36 -3.95
C GLU A 66 0.45 -15.38 -5.08
N ASP A 67 -0.40 -15.26 -6.10
CA ASP A 67 -0.16 -14.32 -7.21
C ASP A 67 -0.30 -12.87 -6.76
N GLY A 68 -1.04 -12.62 -5.68
CA GLY A 68 -1.22 -11.27 -5.15
C GLY A 68 -0.51 -11.03 -3.84
N ASP A 69 0.41 -11.91 -3.44
CA ASP A 69 1.03 -11.83 -2.12
C ASP A 69 2.08 -10.73 -1.98
N ASP A 70 2.41 -10.05 -3.06
CA ASP A 70 3.28 -8.88 -3.06
C ASP A 70 2.53 -7.60 -3.44
N GLN A 71 1.20 -7.61 -3.36
CA GLN A 71 0.37 -6.48 -3.80
C GLN A 71 -0.66 -6.08 -2.76
N LEU A 72 -0.99 -4.79 -2.76
CA LEU A 72 -2.06 -4.21 -1.95
C LEU A 72 -2.99 -3.43 -2.85
N ARG A 73 -4.26 -3.36 -2.47
CA ARG A 73 -5.25 -2.57 -3.20
C ARG A 73 -5.67 -1.36 -2.38
N PHE A 74 -5.57 -0.18 -2.99
CA PHE A 74 -5.94 1.09 -2.38
C PHE A 74 -7.15 1.66 -3.09
N CYS A 75 -8.07 2.27 -2.33
CA CYS A 75 -9.23 2.96 -2.89
C CYS A 75 -8.94 4.45 -2.99
N PHE A 76 -9.20 5.05 -4.17
CA PHE A 76 -9.08 6.50 -4.34
C PHE A 76 -10.43 7.16 -4.68
N ALA A 77 -11.53 6.42 -4.63
CA ALA A 77 -12.88 6.96 -4.81
C ALA A 77 -13.39 7.51 -3.48
N LYS A 78 -12.73 8.55 -2.98
CA LYS A 78 -13.02 9.18 -1.70
C LYS A 78 -13.16 10.67 -1.90
N LYS A 79 -13.71 11.37 -0.89
CA LYS A 79 -13.64 12.83 -0.88
C LYS A 79 -12.18 13.25 -0.92
N MET A 80 -11.90 14.38 -1.57
CA MET A 80 -10.52 14.85 -1.68
C MET A 80 -9.86 15.02 -0.31
N SER A 81 -10.58 15.55 0.66
CA SER A 81 -10.02 15.74 2.00
C SER A 81 -9.66 14.42 2.68
N ASP A 82 -10.47 13.38 2.47
CA ASP A 82 -10.18 12.07 3.06
C ASP A 82 -8.98 11.43 2.38
N LEU A 83 -8.86 11.61 1.07
CA LEU A 83 -7.72 11.07 0.33
C LEU A 83 -6.43 11.81 0.69
N GLU A 84 -6.50 13.12 0.86
CA GLU A 84 -5.36 13.91 1.31
C GLU A 84 -4.86 13.46 2.68
N GLU A 85 -5.80 13.19 3.60
CA GLU A 85 -5.45 12.69 4.93
C GLU A 85 -4.82 11.30 4.83
N ALA A 86 -5.38 10.43 4.02
CA ALA A 86 -4.81 9.09 3.83
C ALA A 86 -3.40 9.16 3.26
N CYS A 87 -3.18 10.02 2.27
CA CYS A 87 -1.85 10.20 1.69
C CYS A 87 -0.85 10.76 2.71
N ALA A 88 -1.28 11.72 3.53
CA ALA A 88 -0.43 12.27 4.57
C ALA A 88 -0.01 11.20 5.57
N ARG A 89 -0.94 10.31 5.93
CA ARG A 89 -0.64 9.20 6.84
C ARG A 89 0.29 8.17 6.18
N LEU A 90 0.05 7.84 4.91
CA LEU A 90 0.89 6.90 4.20
C LEU A 90 2.34 7.36 4.12
N ARG A 91 2.58 8.67 4.01
CA ARG A 91 3.94 9.19 3.97
C ARG A 91 4.73 8.91 5.25
N ARG A 92 4.05 8.56 6.34
CA ARG A 92 4.70 8.21 7.60
C ARG A 92 4.99 6.73 7.76
N VAL A 93 4.62 5.92 6.77
CA VAL A 93 4.91 4.48 6.80
C VAL A 93 6.43 4.28 6.78
N SER A 94 6.91 3.41 7.67
CA SER A 94 8.33 3.06 7.70
C SER A 94 8.74 2.36 6.41
N ARG A 95 9.89 2.76 5.85
CA ARG A 95 10.46 2.14 4.67
C ARG A 95 11.50 1.08 5.03
N GLU A 96 11.64 0.78 6.30
CA GLU A 96 12.59 -0.23 6.76
C GLU A 96 12.12 -1.63 6.38
N ARG A 97 13.07 -2.48 6.07
CA ARG A 97 12.80 -3.88 5.77
C ARG A 97 12.52 -4.63 7.06
N ALA A 98 11.67 -5.67 6.98
CA ALA A 98 11.35 -6.50 8.13
C ALA A 98 12.61 -7.11 8.77
N ALA A 99 13.51 -7.64 7.95
CA ALA A 99 14.75 -8.24 8.44
C ALA A 99 15.64 -7.21 9.14
N ARG A 100 15.66 -5.98 8.64
CA ARG A 100 16.44 -4.89 9.23
C ARG A 100 15.90 -4.51 10.60
N THR A 101 14.59 -4.51 10.75
CA THR A 101 13.96 -4.24 12.04
C THR A 101 14.39 -5.27 13.07
N LEU A 102 14.42 -6.55 12.70
CA LEU A 102 14.87 -7.61 13.57
C LEU A 102 16.35 -7.44 13.95
N SER A 103 17.17 -7.05 12.99
CA SER A 103 18.59 -6.79 13.23
C SER A 103 18.79 -5.67 14.23
N THR A 104 17.96 -4.64 14.15
CA THR A 104 18.05 -3.51 15.06
C THR A 104 17.74 -3.92 16.49
N VAL A 105 16.81 -4.82 16.66
CA VAL A 105 16.42 -5.32 17.99
C VAL A 105 17.51 -6.19 18.59
N ALA A 106 18.12 -6.96 17.75
CA ALA A 106 19.20 -7.87 18.20
C ALA A 106 20.43 -7.10 18.63
#